data_2de92794e8beb500fa636117a93b2adb
#
_entry.id   2de92794e8beb500fa636117a93b2adb
#
_cell.length_a   1.000
_cell.length_b   1.000
_cell.length_c   1.000
_cell.angle_alpha   90.00
_cell.angle_beta   90.00
_cell.angle_gamma   90.00
#
_symmetry.space_group_name_H-M   'P 1'
#
loop_
_entity.id
_entity.type
_entity.pdbx_description
1 polymer ?
#
loop_
_entity_poly.entity_id
_entity_poly.type
_entity_poly.pdbx_seq_one_letter_code
_entity_poly.pdbx_strand_id
1 'polypeptide(L)'
;MKGLVIENKRLCFNDDLERPKPKTNEVLVKVICASVNPTDIDNVAGKYDLWLKLSGGYHKVRTGLEFSGVVMQGVGRFEEGDKVFGYVDLMKGQKTHQEYLCINPDCIALMPKNLDFEQAAALPLGSLTSLVALTEVGEVKQGTELLVNGASGGLGVYSLQLAKILGAHTAAIAGPGQESFLTGLGAKTVYNYKETKLESLSQTFDVILDLSNKRSFKEVKPILSAHGRFIPLEPNKHILSFFMNFLSSQKMKLLMVDKGNNEKLSQIAKWVEESKLKVFVDSVFSFADYEKAFLRMDEQGKRGRVVLKIAEDD
;
A
#
# COMPACT_ATOMS: atom_id res chain seq x y z
N MET A 1 -7.47 -5.06 -25.84
CA MET A 1 -7.75 -4.30 -24.61
C MET A 1 -6.66 -3.28 -24.33
N LYS A 2 -6.99 -2.21 -23.59
CA LYS A 2 -6.07 -1.15 -23.24
C LYS A 2 -5.23 -1.51 -22.00
N GLY A 3 -3.99 -1.02 -21.96
CA GLY A 3 -3.09 -1.19 -20.81
C GLY A 3 -1.83 -0.34 -20.94
N LEU A 4 -1.10 -0.16 -19.81
CA LEU A 4 0.18 0.52 -19.78
C LEU A 4 1.31 -0.50 -19.90
N VAL A 5 2.15 -0.34 -20.91
CA VAL A 5 3.32 -1.18 -21.15
C VAL A 5 4.62 -0.39 -20.91
N ILE A 6 5.70 -1.09 -20.62
CA ILE A 6 7.00 -0.47 -20.50
C ILE A 6 7.86 -0.84 -21.71
N GLU A 7 8.21 0.15 -22.51
CA GLU A 7 9.07 0.03 -23.67
C GLU A 7 10.28 0.98 -23.53
N ASN A 8 11.49 0.46 -23.67
CA ASN A 8 12.72 1.24 -23.55
C ASN A 8 12.77 2.12 -22.27
N LYS A 9 12.31 1.57 -21.13
CA LYS A 9 12.21 2.29 -19.83
C LYS A 9 11.28 3.52 -19.87
N ARG A 10 10.31 3.51 -20.74
CA ARG A 10 9.24 4.50 -20.83
C ARG A 10 7.89 3.81 -20.67
N LEU A 11 6.98 4.47 -19.99
CA LEU A 11 5.60 4.02 -19.88
C LEU A 11 4.87 4.45 -21.15
N CYS A 12 4.17 3.51 -21.78
CA CYS A 12 3.45 3.73 -23.03
C CYS A 12 2.04 3.16 -22.90
N PHE A 13 1.07 3.88 -23.48
CA PHE A 13 -0.28 3.39 -23.64
C PHE A 13 -0.37 2.42 -24.83
N ASN A 14 -0.99 1.27 -24.63
CA ASN A 14 -1.20 0.28 -25.67
C ASN A 14 -2.68 -0.14 -25.66
N ASP A 15 -3.36 -0.03 -26.80
CA ASP A 15 -4.80 -0.34 -26.97
C ASP A 15 -5.04 -1.71 -27.63
N ASP A 16 -3.98 -2.40 -28.05
CA ASP A 16 -4.02 -3.70 -28.75
C ASP A 16 -3.42 -4.84 -27.91
N LEU A 17 -3.69 -4.87 -26.60
CA LEU A 17 -3.32 -5.99 -25.76
C LEU A 17 -4.33 -7.13 -25.87
N GLU A 18 -3.85 -8.37 -25.85
CA GLU A 18 -4.74 -9.54 -25.78
C GLU A 18 -5.46 -9.58 -24.42
N ARG A 19 -6.78 -9.83 -24.42
CA ARG A 19 -7.54 -10.03 -23.20
C ARG A 19 -7.10 -11.34 -22.53
N PRO A 20 -6.73 -11.34 -21.24
CA PRO A 20 -6.27 -12.56 -20.57
C PRO A 20 -7.41 -13.57 -20.42
N LYS A 21 -7.07 -14.87 -20.52
CA LYS A 21 -7.98 -15.98 -20.28
C LYS A 21 -7.72 -16.56 -18.88
N PRO A 22 -8.75 -16.65 -18.02
CA PRO A 22 -8.57 -17.16 -16.68
C PRO A 22 -8.27 -18.66 -16.70
N LYS A 23 -7.37 -19.10 -15.83
CA LYS A 23 -7.18 -20.52 -15.51
C LYS A 23 -8.36 -21.00 -14.63
N THR A 24 -8.44 -22.32 -14.43
CA THR A 24 -9.55 -22.97 -13.69
C THR A 24 -9.81 -22.36 -12.30
N ASN A 25 -8.78 -21.84 -11.66
CA ASN A 25 -8.83 -21.26 -10.31
C ASN A 25 -8.57 -19.74 -10.27
N GLU A 26 -8.79 -19.05 -11.37
CA GLU A 26 -8.62 -17.60 -11.46
C GLU A 26 -9.95 -16.93 -11.78
N VAL A 27 -10.18 -15.77 -11.17
CA VAL A 27 -11.27 -14.85 -11.47
C VAL A 27 -10.82 -13.91 -12.57
N LEU A 28 -11.66 -13.70 -13.60
CA LEU A 28 -11.45 -12.64 -14.58
C LEU A 28 -12.17 -11.38 -14.10
N VAL A 29 -11.44 -10.30 -13.97
CA VAL A 29 -11.98 -9.01 -13.52
C VAL A 29 -11.80 -7.95 -14.60
N LYS A 30 -12.86 -7.16 -14.88
CA LYS A 30 -12.79 -5.87 -15.56
C LYS A 30 -12.34 -4.84 -14.54
N VAL A 31 -11.14 -4.26 -14.71
CA VAL A 31 -10.61 -3.24 -13.81
C VAL A 31 -11.28 -1.91 -14.12
N ILE A 32 -11.90 -1.32 -13.11
CA ILE A 32 -12.53 0.01 -13.22
C ILE A 32 -11.56 1.09 -12.79
N CYS A 33 -10.91 0.90 -11.62
CA CYS A 33 -9.90 1.82 -11.10
C CYS A 33 -8.68 1.07 -10.58
N ALA A 34 -7.50 1.70 -10.65
CA ALA A 34 -6.25 1.18 -10.09
C ALA A 34 -5.40 2.31 -9.52
N SER A 35 -4.68 2.07 -8.42
CA SER A 35 -3.80 3.08 -7.83
C SER A 35 -2.41 3.07 -8.45
N VAL A 36 -1.78 4.24 -8.51
CA VAL A 36 -0.36 4.40 -8.82
C VAL A 36 0.47 4.37 -7.54
N ASN A 37 1.59 3.66 -7.58
CA ASN A 37 2.45 3.39 -6.44
C ASN A 37 3.92 3.75 -6.73
N PRO A 38 4.76 4.07 -5.72
CA PRO A 38 6.19 4.29 -5.93
C PRO A 38 6.87 3.11 -6.63
N THR A 39 6.45 1.86 -6.35
CA THR A 39 6.96 0.66 -7.00
C THR A 39 6.71 0.65 -8.51
N ASP A 40 5.66 1.31 -8.99
CA ASP A 40 5.37 1.41 -10.42
C ASP A 40 6.43 2.28 -11.12
N ILE A 41 6.87 3.37 -10.48
CA ILE A 41 7.97 4.22 -10.96
C ILE A 41 9.27 3.42 -11.01
N ASP A 42 9.56 2.63 -9.96
CA ASP A 42 10.71 1.73 -9.90
C ASP A 42 10.67 0.67 -11.02
N ASN A 43 9.50 0.13 -11.34
CA ASN A 43 9.30 -0.82 -12.46
C ASN A 43 9.57 -0.16 -13.82
N VAL A 44 9.12 1.07 -14.03
CA VAL A 44 9.40 1.83 -15.26
C VAL A 44 10.91 2.04 -15.41
N ALA A 45 11.62 2.33 -14.34
CA ALA A 45 13.07 2.45 -14.31
C ALA A 45 13.83 1.11 -14.54
N GLY A 46 13.12 -0.03 -14.48
CA GLY A 46 13.69 -1.38 -14.64
C GLY A 46 14.38 -1.94 -13.41
N LYS A 47 14.13 -1.38 -12.22
CA LYS A 47 14.77 -1.79 -10.95
C LYS A 47 14.54 -3.27 -10.61
N TYR A 48 13.38 -3.82 -10.99
CA TYR A 48 12.99 -5.19 -10.69
C TYR A 48 13.02 -6.13 -11.89
N ASP A 49 13.50 -5.69 -13.07
CA ASP A 49 13.45 -6.47 -14.31
C ASP A 49 14.13 -7.84 -14.21
N LEU A 50 15.31 -7.89 -13.60
CA LEU A 50 16.03 -9.17 -13.43
C LEU A 50 15.25 -10.14 -12.54
N TRP A 51 14.72 -9.64 -11.42
CA TRP A 51 13.95 -10.45 -10.50
C TRP A 51 12.63 -10.94 -11.13
N LEU A 52 11.91 -10.07 -11.85
CA LEU A 52 10.68 -10.43 -12.57
C LEU A 52 10.93 -11.47 -13.66
N LYS A 53 12.07 -11.40 -14.38
CA LYS A 53 12.47 -12.42 -15.37
C LYS A 53 12.74 -13.77 -14.71
N LEU A 54 13.43 -13.78 -13.59
CA LEU A 54 13.76 -15.02 -12.87
C LEU A 54 12.53 -15.67 -12.19
N SER A 55 11.58 -14.87 -11.70
CA SER A 55 10.34 -15.35 -11.07
C SER A 55 9.24 -15.75 -12.08
N GLY A 56 9.43 -15.49 -13.38
CA GLY A 56 8.39 -15.69 -14.39
C GLY A 56 7.32 -14.61 -14.42
N GLY A 57 7.47 -13.53 -13.63
CA GLY A 57 6.54 -12.42 -13.52
C GLY A 57 6.78 -11.27 -14.53
N TYR A 58 7.65 -11.49 -15.54
CA TYR A 58 7.97 -10.46 -16.52
C TYR A 58 6.93 -10.43 -17.66
N HIS A 59 5.91 -9.60 -17.51
CA HIS A 59 4.82 -9.41 -18.49
C HIS A 59 4.95 -8.07 -19.22
N LYS A 60 4.15 -7.87 -20.29
CA LYS A 60 4.08 -6.59 -21.03
C LYS A 60 3.62 -5.45 -20.10
N VAL A 61 2.52 -5.67 -19.38
CA VAL A 61 2.06 -4.75 -18.31
C VAL A 61 2.83 -5.07 -17.04
N ARG A 62 3.55 -4.10 -16.49
CA ARG A 62 4.38 -4.26 -15.29
C ARG A 62 4.10 -3.22 -14.21
N THR A 63 3.03 -2.43 -14.36
CA THR A 63 2.61 -1.40 -13.41
C THR A 63 1.21 -1.66 -12.86
N GLY A 64 0.92 -1.09 -11.70
CA GLY A 64 -0.32 -1.29 -10.94
C GLY A 64 -0.25 -2.50 -10.02
N LEU A 65 -0.57 -2.29 -8.76
CA LEU A 65 -0.51 -3.33 -7.71
C LEU A 65 -1.86 -3.62 -7.08
N GLU A 66 -2.73 -2.63 -7.04
CA GLU A 66 -4.05 -2.70 -6.41
C GLU A 66 -5.10 -2.10 -7.31
N PHE A 67 -6.34 -2.54 -7.14
CA PHE A 67 -7.43 -2.19 -8.03
C PHE A 67 -8.80 -2.35 -7.36
N SER A 68 -9.81 -1.82 -8.05
CA SER A 68 -11.22 -2.18 -7.91
C SER A 68 -11.81 -2.49 -9.29
N GLY A 69 -12.83 -3.34 -9.34
CA GLY A 69 -13.41 -3.75 -10.61
C GLY A 69 -14.60 -4.67 -10.44
N VAL A 70 -15.07 -5.20 -11.58
CA VAL A 70 -16.22 -6.08 -11.67
C VAL A 70 -15.79 -7.47 -12.14
N VAL A 71 -16.27 -8.50 -11.51
CA VAL A 71 -16.02 -9.90 -11.90
C VAL A 71 -16.77 -10.19 -13.20
N MET A 72 -16.02 -10.62 -14.22
CA MET A 72 -16.55 -11.01 -15.52
C MET A 72 -16.70 -12.53 -15.68
N GLN A 73 -15.89 -13.27 -14.90
CA GLN A 73 -15.99 -14.72 -14.79
C GLN A 73 -15.55 -15.11 -13.37
N GLY A 74 -16.48 -15.61 -12.60
CA GLY A 74 -16.27 -15.96 -11.20
C GLY A 74 -15.71 -17.36 -10.99
N VAL A 75 -15.16 -17.58 -9.81
CA VAL A 75 -14.70 -18.89 -9.29
C VAL A 75 -14.90 -18.93 -7.78
N GLY A 76 -15.45 -20.03 -7.30
CA GLY A 76 -15.61 -20.29 -5.86
C GLY A 76 -16.62 -19.35 -5.22
N ARG A 77 -16.13 -18.40 -4.41
CA ARG A 77 -16.96 -17.46 -3.65
C ARG A 77 -17.34 -16.19 -4.42
N PHE A 78 -16.85 -16.02 -5.65
CA PHE A 78 -17.12 -14.85 -6.48
C PHE A 78 -17.97 -15.23 -7.68
N GLU A 79 -18.99 -14.42 -7.96
CA GLU A 79 -19.92 -14.58 -9.07
C GLU A 79 -19.72 -13.45 -10.09
N GLU A 80 -20.20 -13.66 -11.32
CA GLU A 80 -20.22 -12.61 -12.35
C GLU A 80 -21.06 -11.43 -11.88
N GLY A 81 -20.53 -10.21 -12.04
CA GLY A 81 -21.15 -8.97 -11.57
C GLY A 81 -20.71 -8.53 -10.17
N ASP A 82 -20.03 -9.38 -9.41
CA ASP A 82 -19.50 -8.97 -8.11
C ASP A 82 -18.54 -7.80 -8.23
N LYS A 83 -18.75 -6.76 -7.40
CA LYS A 83 -17.83 -5.63 -7.26
C LYS A 83 -16.74 -6.01 -6.28
N VAL A 84 -15.49 -5.99 -6.72
CA VAL A 84 -14.34 -6.47 -5.95
C VAL A 84 -13.22 -5.42 -5.89
N PHE A 85 -12.40 -5.55 -4.87
CA PHE A 85 -11.14 -4.83 -4.74
C PHE A 85 -10.04 -5.78 -4.32
N GLY A 86 -8.79 -5.48 -4.65
CA GLY A 86 -7.72 -6.42 -4.38
C GLY A 86 -6.32 -5.90 -4.60
N TYR A 87 -5.37 -6.73 -4.17
CA TYR A 87 -3.94 -6.53 -4.30
C TYR A 87 -3.33 -7.75 -5.00
N VAL A 88 -2.59 -7.51 -6.08
CA VAL A 88 -2.03 -8.58 -6.91
C VAL A 88 -0.97 -9.40 -6.18
N ASP A 89 -0.68 -10.60 -6.71
CA ASP A 89 0.48 -11.41 -6.30
C ASP A 89 1.72 -10.90 -7.05
N LEU A 90 2.64 -10.27 -6.32
CA LEU A 90 3.87 -9.69 -6.87
C LEU A 90 4.75 -10.76 -7.55
N MET A 91 4.75 -11.98 -7.01
CA MET A 91 5.57 -13.09 -7.52
C MET A 91 5.08 -13.60 -8.87
N LYS A 92 3.77 -13.49 -9.14
CA LYS A 92 3.17 -13.88 -10.41
C LYS A 92 3.21 -12.78 -11.47
N GLY A 93 3.67 -11.58 -11.09
CA GLY A 93 3.80 -10.46 -12.01
C GLY A 93 2.48 -9.91 -12.55
N GLN A 94 1.34 -10.28 -11.97
CA GLN A 94 0.04 -9.70 -12.32
C GLN A 94 0.06 -8.22 -12.03
N LYS A 95 -0.54 -7.41 -12.93
CA LYS A 95 -0.51 -5.95 -12.83
C LYS A 95 -1.87 -5.36 -13.20
N THR A 96 -2.18 -4.22 -12.65
CA THR A 96 -3.54 -3.68 -12.65
C THR A 96 -3.77 -2.50 -13.59
N HIS A 97 -2.72 -1.91 -14.18
CA HIS A 97 -2.89 -0.82 -15.15
C HIS A 97 -3.26 -1.36 -16.54
N GLN A 98 -4.38 -2.09 -16.61
CA GLN A 98 -4.99 -2.66 -17.82
C GLN A 98 -6.47 -2.94 -17.58
N GLU A 99 -7.27 -3.01 -18.67
CA GLU A 99 -8.73 -3.18 -18.59
C GLU A 99 -9.19 -4.51 -17.97
N TYR A 100 -8.42 -5.60 -18.16
CA TYR A 100 -8.78 -6.92 -17.63
C TYR A 100 -7.58 -7.60 -17.02
N LEU A 101 -7.79 -8.29 -15.91
CA LEU A 101 -6.79 -9.15 -15.31
C LEU A 101 -7.40 -10.47 -14.81
N CYS A 102 -6.59 -11.53 -14.82
CA CYS A 102 -6.90 -12.79 -14.14
C CYS A 102 -6.18 -12.82 -12.80
N ILE A 103 -6.89 -13.16 -11.72
CA ILE A 103 -6.36 -13.10 -10.37
C ILE A 103 -6.87 -14.26 -9.51
N ASN A 104 -6.02 -14.71 -8.58
CA ASN A 104 -6.42 -15.69 -7.58
C ASN A 104 -7.49 -15.08 -6.66
N PRO A 105 -8.63 -15.80 -6.39
CA PRO A 105 -9.69 -15.35 -5.50
C PRO A 105 -9.22 -15.03 -4.08
N ASP A 106 -8.09 -15.58 -3.63
CA ASP A 106 -7.52 -15.27 -2.32
C ASP A 106 -6.84 -13.89 -2.26
N CYS A 107 -6.61 -13.25 -3.40
CA CYS A 107 -6.01 -11.91 -3.48
C CYS A 107 -7.02 -10.76 -3.52
N ILE A 108 -8.33 -11.07 -3.56
CA ILE A 108 -9.43 -10.10 -3.68
C ILE A 108 -10.48 -10.30 -2.59
N ALA A 109 -11.30 -9.28 -2.37
CA ALA A 109 -12.51 -9.34 -1.53
C ALA A 109 -13.66 -8.55 -2.18
N LEU A 110 -14.88 -8.76 -1.70
CA LEU A 110 -16.03 -7.93 -2.09
C LEU A 110 -15.80 -6.48 -1.65
N MET A 111 -16.11 -5.56 -2.55
CA MET A 111 -15.97 -4.13 -2.32
C MET A 111 -16.92 -3.67 -1.21
N PRO A 112 -16.47 -2.78 -0.28
CA PRO A 112 -17.36 -2.16 0.70
C PRO A 112 -18.53 -1.45 0.01
N LYS A 113 -19.75 -1.67 0.48
CA LYS A 113 -20.99 -1.14 -0.14
C LYS A 113 -21.09 0.39 -0.13
N ASN A 114 -20.37 1.03 0.76
CA ASN A 114 -20.34 2.48 0.95
C ASN A 114 -19.16 3.18 0.26
N LEU A 115 -18.43 2.50 -0.62
CA LEU A 115 -17.36 3.08 -1.44
C LEU A 115 -17.72 3.06 -2.93
N ASP A 116 -17.21 4.05 -3.65
CA ASP A 116 -17.07 4.01 -5.11
C ASP A 116 -15.80 3.25 -5.54
N PHE A 117 -15.61 3.04 -6.84
CA PHE A 117 -14.46 2.30 -7.37
C PHE A 117 -13.13 3.04 -7.15
N GLU A 118 -13.12 4.36 -7.22
CA GLU A 118 -11.93 5.17 -6.97
C GLU A 118 -11.44 5.00 -5.52
N GLN A 119 -12.36 5.07 -4.57
CA GLN A 119 -12.08 4.83 -3.17
C GLN A 119 -11.65 3.38 -2.93
N ALA A 120 -12.36 2.42 -3.52
CA ALA A 120 -12.04 1.01 -3.34
C ALA A 120 -10.67 0.63 -3.93
N ALA A 121 -10.24 1.25 -5.05
CA ALA A 121 -8.91 1.05 -5.61
C ALA A 121 -7.79 1.63 -4.74
N ALA A 122 -8.09 2.62 -3.90
CA ALA A 122 -7.14 3.26 -3.01
C ALA A 122 -6.90 2.49 -1.69
N LEU A 123 -7.68 1.44 -1.44
CA LEU A 123 -7.76 0.78 -0.13
C LEU A 123 -6.78 -0.41 0.04
N PRO A 124 -6.61 -1.36 -0.92
CA PRO A 124 -6.05 -2.69 -0.65
C PRO A 124 -4.62 -2.67 -0.12
N LEU A 125 -3.66 -2.15 -0.90
CA LEU A 125 -2.24 -2.22 -0.58
C LEU A 125 -1.91 -1.44 0.70
N GLY A 126 -2.42 -0.21 0.80
CA GLY A 126 -2.13 0.67 1.93
C GLY A 126 -2.66 0.11 3.24
N SER A 127 -3.92 -0.33 3.27
CA SER A 127 -4.55 -0.88 4.47
C SER A 127 -4.02 -2.25 4.85
N LEU A 128 -3.83 -3.16 3.87
CA LEU A 128 -3.30 -4.50 4.12
C LEU A 128 -1.87 -4.45 4.64
N THR A 129 -1.00 -3.66 4.00
CA THR A 129 0.39 -3.49 4.45
C THR A 129 0.46 -2.89 5.85
N SER A 130 -0.36 -1.86 6.13
CA SER A 130 -0.44 -1.27 7.47
C SER A 130 -0.97 -2.25 8.50
N LEU A 131 -1.99 -3.05 8.17
CA LEU A 131 -2.53 -4.07 9.08
C LEU A 131 -1.46 -5.11 9.45
N VAL A 132 -0.77 -5.69 8.45
CA VAL A 132 0.31 -6.66 8.68
C VAL A 132 1.45 -6.03 9.47
N ALA A 133 1.85 -4.80 9.11
CA ALA A 133 2.92 -4.09 9.84
C ALA A 133 2.60 -3.90 11.31
N LEU A 134 1.36 -3.56 11.65
CA LEU A 134 0.96 -3.32 13.03
C LEU A 134 0.70 -4.62 13.79
N THR A 135 -0.06 -5.57 13.22
CA THR A 135 -0.52 -6.75 13.96
C THR A 135 0.51 -7.89 13.99
N GLU A 136 1.16 -8.19 12.87
CA GLU A 136 2.03 -9.37 12.76
C GLU A 136 3.51 -9.03 13.01
N VAL A 137 3.97 -7.89 12.53
CA VAL A 137 5.38 -7.48 12.63
C VAL A 137 5.63 -6.66 13.89
N GLY A 138 4.76 -5.67 14.13
CA GLY A 138 4.83 -4.75 15.27
C GLY A 138 4.25 -5.34 16.55
N GLU A 139 3.32 -6.30 16.45
CA GLU A 139 2.54 -6.84 17.57
C GLU A 139 1.88 -5.73 18.40
N VAL A 140 1.35 -4.73 17.68
CA VAL A 140 0.68 -3.57 18.26
C VAL A 140 -0.62 -4.00 18.93
N LYS A 141 -0.81 -3.55 20.16
CA LYS A 141 -1.97 -3.80 21.00
C LYS A 141 -2.36 -2.56 21.78
N GLN A 142 -3.43 -2.66 22.57
CA GLN A 142 -3.87 -1.56 23.42
C GLN A 142 -2.72 -1.04 24.31
N GLY A 143 -2.52 0.27 24.30
CA GLY A 143 -1.49 0.96 25.07
C GLY A 143 -0.09 0.95 24.45
N THR A 144 0.13 0.30 23.30
CA THR A 144 1.43 0.35 22.60
C THR A 144 1.75 1.79 22.20
N GLU A 145 2.96 2.26 22.55
CA GLU A 145 3.50 3.55 22.09
C GLU A 145 4.06 3.39 20.66
N LEU A 146 3.37 3.96 19.67
CA LEU A 146 3.67 3.82 18.24
C LEU A 146 4.10 5.15 17.63
N LEU A 147 5.18 5.15 16.86
CA LEU A 147 5.58 6.26 16.00
C LEU A 147 5.40 5.87 14.53
N VAL A 148 4.63 6.65 13.78
CA VAL A 148 4.47 6.49 12.32
C VAL A 148 5.18 7.63 11.61
N ASN A 149 6.27 7.33 10.91
CA ASN A 149 6.99 8.30 10.08
C ASN A 149 6.52 8.20 8.61
N GLY A 150 6.16 9.34 8.02
CA GLY A 150 5.48 9.38 6.71
C GLY A 150 3.96 9.23 6.82
N ALA A 151 3.40 9.73 7.92
CA ALA A 151 2.02 9.48 8.35
C ALA A 151 0.92 10.03 7.42
N SER A 152 1.19 11.05 6.59
CA SER A 152 0.20 11.62 5.64
C SER A 152 0.14 10.89 4.30
N GLY A 153 1.08 10.00 4.03
CA GLY A 153 1.15 9.25 2.77
C GLY A 153 0.14 8.11 2.68
N GLY A 154 0.12 7.43 1.52
CA GLY A 154 -0.85 6.39 1.17
C GLY A 154 -0.94 5.18 2.13
N LEU A 155 0.12 4.86 2.87
CA LEU A 155 0.11 3.85 3.93
C LEU A 155 -0.16 4.49 5.30
N GLY A 156 0.41 5.67 5.54
CA GLY A 156 0.37 6.32 6.84
C GLY A 156 -1.05 6.65 7.31
N VAL A 157 -1.93 7.09 6.41
CA VAL A 157 -3.33 7.37 6.72
C VAL A 157 -4.08 6.13 7.22
N TYR A 158 -3.74 4.94 6.73
CA TYR A 158 -4.29 3.68 7.23
C TYR A 158 -3.62 3.25 8.52
N SER A 159 -2.29 3.39 8.62
CA SER A 159 -1.55 3.02 9.82
C SER A 159 -2.07 3.74 11.07
N LEU A 160 -2.36 5.05 10.98
CA LEU A 160 -2.92 5.82 12.09
C LEU A 160 -4.32 5.33 12.53
N GLN A 161 -5.20 5.10 11.55
CA GLN A 161 -6.56 4.65 11.84
C GLN A 161 -6.60 3.22 12.40
N LEU A 162 -5.80 2.32 11.82
CA LEU A 162 -5.68 0.95 12.31
C LEU A 162 -5.06 0.91 13.71
N ALA A 163 -4.04 1.74 13.97
CA ALA A 163 -3.46 1.88 15.31
C ALA A 163 -4.51 2.36 16.34
N LYS A 164 -5.38 3.29 15.95
CA LYS A 164 -6.52 3.72 16.79
C LYS A 164 -7.49 2.57 17.05
N ILE A 165 -7.84 1.75 16.03
CA ILE A 165 -8.69 0.57 16.18
C ILE A 165 -8.06 -0.43 17.14
N LEU A 166 -6.74 -0.62 17.11
CA LEU A 166 -5.97 -1.50 17.99
C LEU A 166 -5.75 -0.92 19.40
N GLY A 167 -6.13 0.34 19.65
CA GLY A 167 -5.98 1.01 20.94
C GLY A 167 -4.58 1.50 21.26
N ALA A 168 -3.72 1.69 20.25
CA ALA A 168 -2.37 2.21 20.44
C ALA A 168 -2.35 3.72 20.71
N HIS A 169 -1.30 4.19 21.37
CA HIS A 169 -0.98 5.60 21.53
C HIS A 169 -0.04 6.02 20.41
N THR A 170 -0.54 6.76 19.44
CA THR A 170 0.19 7.02 18.20
C THR A 170 0.72 8.44 18.12
N ALA A 171 2.03 8.57 17.88
CA ALA A 171 2.66 9.79 17.40
C ALA A 171 2.91 9.68 15.88
N ALA A 172 2.84 10.82 15.19
CA ALA A 172 2.99 10.90 13.74
C ALA A 172 4.12 11.85 13.35
N ILE A 173 4.87 11.53 12.31
CA ILE A 173 5.80 12.46 11.66
C ILE A 173 5.33 12.72 10.24
N ALA A 174 5.17 14.00 9.89
CA ALA A 174 4.76 14.43 8.56
C ALA A 174 5.36 15.79 8.19
N GLY A 175 5.06 16.28 6.99
CA GLY A 175 5.41 17.63 6.57
C GLY A 175 4.54 18.71 7.23
N PRO A 176 4.85 19.98 7.01
CA PRO A 176 4.08 21.11 7.55
C PRO A 176 2.63 21.08 7.08
N GLY A 177 1.71 21.61 7.92
CA GLY A 177 0.29 21.74 7.59
C GLY A 177 -0.52 20.44 7.63
N GLN A 178 0.02 19.34 8.19
CA GLN A 178 -0.66 18.06 8.30
C GLN A 178 -1.23 17.77 9.71
N GLU A 179 -0.97 18.63 10.69
CA GLU A 179 -1.27 18.38 12.10
C GLU A 179 -2.75 18.07 12.35
N SER A 180 -3.65 19.00 11.97
CA SER A 180 -5.10 18.82 12.14
C SER A 180 -5.63 17.57 11.43
N PHE A 181 -5.13 17.29 10.21
CA PHE A 181 -5.52 16.13 9.45
C PHE A 181 -5.14 14.83 10.18
N LEU A 182 -3.88 14.71 10.62
CA LEU A 182 -3.37 13.50 11.27
C LEU A 182 -3.94 13.28 12.67
N THR A 183 -4.19 14.36 13.40
CA THR A 183 -4.91 14.31 14.70
C THR A 183 -6.32 13.77 14.51
N GLY A 184 -7.02 14.20 13.45
CA GLY A 184 -8.33 13.66 13.07
C GLY A 184 -8.30 12.16 12.76
N LEU A 185 -7.17 11.61 12.30
CA LEU A 185 -6.97 10.19 12.04
C LEU A 185 -6.57 9.38 13.28
N GLY A 186 -6.31 10.04 14.42
CA GLY A 186 -6.00 9.36 15.68
C GLY A 186 -4.58 9.56 16.21
N ALA A 187 -3.75 10.40 15.57
CA ALA A 187 -2.47 10.76 16.14
C ALA A 187 -2.67 11.65 17.39
N LYS A 188 -2.06 11.28 18.52
CA LYS A 188 -2.06 12.09 19.76
C LYS A 188 -1.08 13.25 19.65
N THR A 189 0.05 13.03 18.97
CA THR A 189 1.11 14.03 18.76
C THR A 189 1.53 13.99 17.30
N VAL A 190 1.71 15.15 16.70
CA VAL A 190 2.21 15.28 15.32
C VAL A 190 3.47 16.12 15.31
N TYR A 191 4.55 15.56 14.78
CA TYR A 191 5.83 16.20 14.62
C TYR A 191 6.05 16.63 13.18
N ASN A 192 6.49 17.87 12.97
CA ASN A 192 6.92 18.37 11.67
C ASN A 192 8.39 17.99 11.44
N TYR A 193 8.69 17.16 10.43
CA TYR A 193 10.05 16.69 10.16
C TYR A 193 11.03 17.82 9.77
N LYS A 194 10.52 19.00 9.38
CA LYS A 194 11.37 20.17 9.10
C LYS A 194 11.84 20.90 10.37
N GLU A 195 11.13 20.73 11.47
CA GLU A 195 11.36 21.45 12.73
C GLU A 195 11.83 20.53 13.85
N THR A 196 11.43 19.26 13.79
CA THR A 196 11.70 18.29 14.86
C THR A 196 12.74 17.26 14.43
N LYS A 197 13.85 17.20 15.14
CA LYS A 197 14.83 16.13 15.01
C LYS A 197 14.39 14.91 15.84
N LEU A 198 14.49 13.69 15.30
CA LEU A 198 14.10 12.48 16.01
C LEU A 198 14.85 12.31 17.33
N GLU A 199 16.15 12.62 17.33
CA GLU A 199 17.03 12.48 18.48
C GLU A 199 16.67 13.42 19.64
N SER A 200 15.87 14.48 19.36
CA SER A 200 15.40 15.42 20.37
C SER A 200 14.11 15.00 21.07
N LEU A 201 13.50 13.88 20.64
CA LEU A 201 12.29 13.37 21.27
C LEU A 201 12.62 12.74 22.62
N SER A 202 11.96 13.21 23.67
CA SER A 202 12.09 12.67 25.04
C SER A 202 11.27 11.39 25.25
N GLN A 203 10.26 11.15 24.39
CA GLN A 203 9.41 9.98 24.44
C GLN A 203 10.08 8.78 23.76
N THR A 204 9.92 7.58 24.33
CA THR A 204 10.31 6.32 23.70
C THR A 204 9.09 5.60 23.12
N PHE A 205 9.34 4.78 22.10
CA PHE A 205 8.30 4.06 21.37
C PHE A 205 8.55 2.54 21.36
N ASP A 206 7.50 1.78 21.53
CA ASP A 206 7.55 0.31 21.43
C ASP A 206 7.65 -0.15 19.97
N VAL A 207 7.04 0.62 19.07
CA VAL A 207 7.09 0.36 17.63
C VAL A 207 7.33 1.66 16.88
N ILE A 208 8.30 1.65 15.96
CA ILE A 208 8.53 2.72 15.01
C ILE A 208 8.33 2.16 13.60
N LEU A 209 7.29 2.64 12.90
CA LEU A 209 6.98 2.30 11.52
C LEU A 209 7.48 3.43 10.60
N ASP A 210 8.53 3.14 9.82
CA ASP A 210 9.10 4.12 8.88
C ASP A 210 8.61 3.87 7.45
N LEU A 211 7.62 4.64 7.03
CA LEU A 211 7.04 4.63 5.69
C LEU A 211 7.72 5.63 4.75
N SER A 212 8.66 6.43 5.28
CA SER A 212 9.39 7.43 4.49
C SER A 212 10.65 6.88 3.82
N ASN A 213 11.14 5.73 4.27
CA ASN A 213 12.42 5.13 3.87
C ASN A 213 13.66 6.03 4.08
N LYS A 214 13.55 7.00 5.00
CA LYS A 214 14.59 8.01 5.24
C LYS A 214 15.32 7.81 6.57
N ARG A 215 14.94 6.81 7.38
CA ARG A 215 15.52 6.59 8.70
C ARG A 215 16.30 5.28 8.77
N SER A 216 17.43 5.34 9.43
CA SER A 216 18.24 4.15 9.75
C SER A 216 17.91 3.63 11.15
N PHE A 217 18.21 2.35 11.41
CA PHE A 217 18.04 1.75 12.73
C PHE A 217 18.88 2.48 13.79
N LYS A 218 20.08 2.97 13.42
CA LYS A 218 20.94 3.73 14.31
C LYS A 218 20.31 5.05 14.79
N GLU A 219 19.63 5.77 13.89
CA GLU A 219 18.96 7.04 14.22
C GLU A 219 17.75 6.85 15.12
N VAL A 220 16.98 5.78 14.94
CA VAL A 220 15.77 5.53 15.74
C VAL A 220 16.04 4.80 17.04
N LYS A 221 17.20 4.16 17.19
CA LYS A 221 17.56 3.38 18.38
C LYS A 221 17.45 4.14 19.71
N PRO A 222 17.85 5.42 19.82
CA PRO A 222 17.73 6.18 21.07
C PRO A 222 16.29 6.40 21.54
N ILE A 223 15.32 6.41 20.62
CA ILE A 223 13.90 6.63 20.91
C ILE A 223 13.08 5.33 20.86
N LEU A 224 13.71 4.17 20.72
CA LEU A 224 13.06 2.87 20.91
C LEU A 224 13.07 2.47 22.38
N SER A 225 11.97 1.92 22.88
CA SER A 225 11.92 1.26 24.19
C SER A 225 12.90 0.08 24.25
N ALA A 226 13.15 -0.46 25.45
CA ALA A 226 14.16 -1.51 25.68
C ALA A 226 13.99 -2.76 24.78
N HIS A 227 12.76 -3.09 24.40
CA HIS A 227 12.40 -4.21 23.50
C HIS A 227 11.68 -3.72 22.24
N GLY A 228 11.87 -2.44 21.90
CA GLY A 228 11.19 -1.78 20.78
C GLY A 228 11.54 -2.38 19.42
N ARG A 229 10.63 -2.18 18.47
CA ARG A 229 10.72 -2.69 17.09
C ARG A 229 10.77 -1.53 16.11
N PHE A 230 11.74 -1.57 15.22
CA PHE A 230 11.83 -0.69 14.05
C PHE A 230 11.39 -1.46 12.80
N ILE A 231 10.43 -0.92 12.06
CA ILE A 231 9.85 -1.52 10.86
C ILE A 231 10.04 -0.55 9.70
N PRO A 232 11.14 -0.64 8.93
CA PRO A 232 11.32 0.12 7.69
C PRO A 232 10.50 -0.52 6.56
N LEU A 233 9.94 0.30 5.66
CA LEU A 233 9.21 -0.17 4.49
C LEU A 233 10.15 -0.85 3.47
N GLU A 234 11.40 -0.35 3.30
CA GLU A 234 12.41 -0.92 2.42
C GLU A 234 13.57 -1.54 3.22
N PRO A 235 13.49 -2.81 3.59
CA PRO A 235 14.51 -3.44 4.44
C PRO A 235 15.87 -3.59 3.75
N ASN A 236 15.92 -3.59 2.41
CA ASN A 236 17.18 -3.78 1.65
C ASN A 236 18.23 -2.71 1.93
N LYS A 237 17.81 -1.50 2.31
CA LYS A 237 18.72 -0.42 2.72
C LYS A 237 19.36 -0.66 4.10
N HIS A 238 18.93 -1.70 4.83
CA HIS A 238 19.27 -1.94 6.23
C HIS A 238 19.87 -3.33 6.49
N ILE A 239 20.34 -4.04 5.46
CA ILE A 239 20.82 -5.43 5.55
C ILE A 239 21.89 -5.58 6.66
N LEU A 240 22.85 -4.65 6.73
CA LEU A 240 23.89 -4.69 7.77
C LEU A 240 23.33 -4.53 9.18
N SER A 241 22.34 -3.65 9.34
CA SER A 241 21.64 -3.43 10.62
C SER A 241 20.82 -4.65 11.05
N PHE A 242 20.31 -5.42 10.07
CA PHE A 242 19.58 -6.65 10.36
C PHE A 242 20.47 -7.74 10.98
N PHE A 243 21.70 -7.87 10.53
CA PHE A 243 22.66 -8.80 11.14
C PHE A 243 23.03 -8.39 12.57
N MET A 244 23.00 -7.09 12.90
CA MET A 244 23.24 -6.61 14.26
C MET A 244 22.07 -6.86 15.23
N ASN A 245 20.92 -7.30 14.74
CA ASN A 245 19.76 -7.66 15.59
C ASN A 245 20.07 -8.72 16.65
N PHE A 246 21.00 -9.64 16.37
CA PHE A 246 21.35 -10.73 17.30
C PHE A 246 21.91 -10.19 18.64
N LEU A 247 22.57 -9.03 18.61
CA LEU A 247 23.27 -8.45 19.76
C LEU A 247 22.45 -7.37 20.49
N SER A 248 21.23 -7.05 20.04
CA SER A 248 20.41 -5.99 20.63
C SER A 248 19.07 -6.54 21.15
N SER A 249 18.58 -6.01 22.27
CA SER A 249 17.21 -6.24 22.74
C SER A 249 16.18 -5.54 21.85
N GLN A 250 16.52 -4.36 21.33
CA GLN A 250 15.74 -3.65 20.29
C GLN A 250 15.92 -4.34 18.94
N LYS A 251 14.85 -4.49 18.16
CA LYS A 251 14.85 -5.29 16.92
C LYS A 251 14.42 -4.47 15.72
N MET A 252 15.16 -4.61 14.61
CA MET A 252 14.64 -4.26 13.30
C MET A 252 13.86 -5.46 12.75
N LYS A 253 12.65 -5.23 12.27
CA LYS A 253 11.75 -6.25 11.73
C LYS A 253 11.52 -6.02 10.23
N LEU A 254 11.49 -7.11 9.47
CA LEU A 254 11.19 -7.05 8.04
C LEU A 254 9.67 -7.04 7.81
N LEU A 255 9.21 -6.12 7.00
CA LEU A 255 7.84 -6.08 6.52
C LEU A 255 7.81 -6.60 5.09
N MET A 256 7.01 -7.63 4.85
CA MET A 256 6.78 -8.16 3.51
C MET A 256 5.29 -8.49 3.34
N VAL A 257 4.69 -7.90 2.33
CA VAL A 257 3.32 -8.21 1.88
C VAL A 257 3.41 -8.44 0.38
N ASP A 258 3.52 -9.70 -0.01
CA ASP A 258 3.78 -10.13 -1.39
C ASP A 258 2.51 -10.27 -2.23
N LYS A 259 1.36 -10.46 -1.59
CA LYS A 259 0.06 -10.64 -2.26
C LYS A 259 -1.12 -10.20 -1.40
N GLY A 260 -2.27 -10.03 -2.05
CA GLY A 260 -3.56 -9.84 -1.38
C GLY A 260 -3.91 -11.01 -0.46
N ASN A 261 -4.79 -10.74 0.51
CA ASN A 261 -5.31 -11.72 1.45
C ASN A 261 -6.80 -11.48 1.64
N ASN A 262 -7.62 -12.39 1.15
CA ASN A 262 -9.09 -12.25 1.17
C ASN A 262 -9.65 -12.02 2.58
N GLU A 263 -9.19 -12.77 3.59
CA GLU A 263 -9.68 -12.64 4.96
C GLU A 263 -9.39 -11.25 5.54
N LYS A 264 -8.14 -10.78 5.41
CA LYS A 264 -7.73 -9.45 5.88
C LYS A 264 -8.41 -8.33 5.10
N LEU A 265 -8.55 -8.47 3.77
CA LEU A 265 -9.25 -7.49 2.94
C LEU A 265 -10.73 -7.44 3.30
N SER A 266 -11.38 -8.58 3.58
CA SER A 266 -12.77 -8.64 4.03
C SER A 266 -12.94 -7.99 5.41
N GLN A 267 -11.98 -8.17 6.32
CA GLN A 267 -11.98 -7.47 7.61
C GLN A 267 -11.81 -5.96 7.45
N ILE A 268 -10.96 -5.53 6.55
CA ILE A 268 -10.77 -4.11 6.19
C ILE A 268 -12.06 -3.54 5.60
N ALA A 269 -12.70 -4.25 4.67
CA ALA A 269 -14.00 -3.87 4.10
C ALA A 269 -15.05 -3.65 5.18
N LYS A 270 -15.16 -4.57 6.14
CA LYS A 270 -16.06 -4.44 7.28
C LYS A 270 -15.79 -3.19 8.11
N TRP A 271 -14.53 -2.86 8.40
CA TRP A 271 -14.20 -1.64 9.15
C TRP A 271 -14.54 -0.36 8.37
N VAL A 272 -14.46 -0.40 7.05
CA VAL A 272 -14.91 0.71 6.20
C VAL A 272 -16.43 0.85 6.26
N GLU A 273 -17.19 -0.24 6.13
CA GLU A 273 -18.65 -0.24 6.23
C GLU A 273 -19.14 0.22 7.61
N GLU A 274 -18.42 -0.13 8.66
CA GLU A 274 -18.65 0.32 10.04
C GLU A 274 -18.16 1.77 10.31
N SER A 275 -17.66 2.49 9.29
CA SER A 275 -17.08 3.83 9.39
C SER A 275 -15.90 3.96 10.37
N LYS A 276 -15.26 2.84 10.72
CA LYS A 276 -14.06 2.79 11.56
C LYS A 276 -12.79 3.11 10.79
N LEU A 277 -12.80 2.84 9.48
CA LEU A 277 -11.70 3.12 8.57
C LEU A 277 -12.19 3.97 7.40
N LYS A 278 -11.54 5.10 7.15
CA LYS A 278 -11.85 6.01 6.05
C LYS A 278 -10.81 5.91 4.96
N VAL A 279 -11.24 5.98 3.72
CA VAL A 279 -10.37 5.99 2.54
C VAL A 279 -10.08 7.42 2.12
N PHE A 280 -8.83 7.68 1.72
CA PHE A 280 -8.39 8.98 1.23
C PHE A 280 -7.81 8.83 -0.18
N VAL A 281 -8.49 9.44 -1.14
CA VAL A 281 -8.01 9.59 -2.52
C VAL A 281 -7.44 11.00 -2.65
N ASP A 282 -6.16 11.09 -3.02
CA ASP A 282 -5.48 12.36 -3.24
C ASP A 282 -5.94 13.00 -4.55
N SER A 283 -5.98 12.21 -5.61
CA SER A 283 -6.37 12.66 -6.96
C SER A 283 -6.76 11.47 -7.83
N VAL A 284 -7.66 11.74 -8.79
CA VAL A 284 -8.11 10.77 -9.78
C VAL A 284 -7.78 11.32 -11.16
N PHE A 285 -7.20 10.47 -12.02
CA PHE A 285 -6.86 10.79 -13.40
C PHE A 285 -7.53 9.79 -14.34
N SER A 286 -7.88 10.23 -15.55
CA SER A 286 -8.31 9.33 -16.61
C SER A 286 -7.16 8.40 -17.01
N PHE A 287 -7.47 7.24 -17.60
CA PHE A 287 -6.45 6.32 -18.08
C PHE A 287 -5.54 6.97 -19.15
N ALA A 288 -6.07 7.87 -19.95
CA ALA A 288 -5.32 8.63 -20.93
C ALA A 288 -4.33 9.65 -20.29
N ASP A 289 -4.63 10.11 -19.08
CA ASP A 289 -3.78 11.06 -18.32
C ASP A 289 -2.77 10.36 -17.40
N TYR A 290 -2.42 9.11 -17.67
CA TYR A 290 -1.53 8.31 -16.82
C TYR A 290 -0.21 9.01 -16.48
N GLU A 291 0.38 9.76 -17.41
CA GLU A 291 1.63 10.50 -17.16
C GLU A 291 1.47 11.52 -16.02
N LYS A 292 0.33 12.23 -15.99
CA LYS A 292 0.02 13.19 -14.90
C LYS A 292 -0.14 12.48 -13.56
N ALA A 293 -0.75 11.28 -13.56
CA ALA A 293 -0.89 10.47 -12.36
C ALA A 293 0.47 10.02 -11.82
N PHE A 294 1.39 9.59 -12.68
CA PHE A 294 2.76 9.21 -12.30
C PHE A 294 3.57 10.40 -11.79
N LEU A 295 3.44 11.58 -12.42
CA LEU A 295 4.05 12.81 -11.92
C LEU A 295 3.51 13.19 -10.54
N ARG A 296 2.17 13.17 -10.37
CA ARG A 296 1.54 13.45 -9.07
C ARG A 296 2.02 12.47 -8.00
N MET A 297 2.23 11.19 -8.37
CA MET A 297 2.74 10.19 -7.42
C MET A 297 4.14 10.54 -6.88
N ASP A 298 5.00 11.18 -7.66
CA ASP A 298 6.35 11.57 -7.22
C ASP A 298 6.36 12.88 -6.40
N GLU A 299 5.32 13.70 -6.48
CA GLU A 299 5.22 14.96 -5.74
C GLU A 299 5.02 14.76 -4.23
N GLN A 300 5.37 15.80 -3.46
CA GLN A 300 5.14 15.86 -2.02
C GLN A 300 3.74 16.40 -1.66
N GLY A 301 3.35 16.25 -0.40
CA GLY A 301 2.12 16.84 0.14
C GLY A 301 0.84 16.08 -0.18
N LYS A 302 0.94 14.86 -0.70
CA LYS A 302 -0.23 13.99 -0.91
C LYS A 302 -0.95 13.63 0.39
N ARG A 303 -2.27 13.46 0.27
CA ARG A 303 -3.14 12.90 1.32
C ARG A 303 -3.87 11.68 0.79
N GLY A 304 -3.32 10.50 1.02
CA GLY A 304 -3.87 9.25 0.49
C GLY A 304 -3.23 8.81 -0.83
N ARG A 305 -4.05 8.29 -1.74
CA ARG A 305 -3.61 7.58 -2.96
C ARG A 305 -3.92 8.36 -4.23
N VAL A 306 -3.08 8.18 -5.24
CA VAL A 306 -3.33 8.63 -6.62
C VAL A 306 -3.98 7.48 -7.39
N VAL A 307 -5.08 7.72 -8.07
CA VAL A 307 -5.91 6.70 -8.73
C VAL A 307 -6.03 7.00 -10.22
N LEU A 308 -5.96 5.95 -11.03
CA LEU A 308 -6.29 5.93 -12.47
C LEU A 308 -7.68 5.31 -12.66
N LYS A 309 -8.55 6.00 -13.35
CA LYS A 309 -9.82 5.44 -13.86
C LYS A 309 -9.54 4.73 -15.19
N ILE A 310 -9.53 3.40 -15.14
CA ILE A 310 -9.13 2.53 -16.25
C ILE A 310 -10.30 2.33 -17.25
N ALA A 311 -11.50 2.08 -16.73
CA ALA A 311 -12.72 1.87 -17.53
C ALA A 311 -13.95 2.47 -16.83
N GLU A 312 -15.06 2.55 -17.55
CA GLU A 312 -16.36 2.90 -16.97
C GLU A 312 -17.03 1.66 -16.33
N ASP A 313 -17.87 1.91 -15.31
CA ASP A 313 -18.79 0.93 -14.72
C ASP A 313 -20.08 0.97 -15.60
N ASP A 314 -20.16 0.08 -16.59
CA ASP A 314 -21.31 -0.03 -17.53
C ASP A 314 -22.44 -0.83 -16.91
#